data_460ce5403dbae9b392a5a0348bb18ccf
#
_entry.id   460ce5403dbae9b392a5a0348bb18ccf
#
_cell.length_a   1.000
_cell.length_b   1.000
_cell.length_c   1.000
_cell.angle_alpha   90.00
_cell.angle_beta   90.00
_cell.angle_gamma   90.00
#
_symmetry.space_group_name_H-M   'P 1'
#
loop_
_entity.id
_entity.type
_entity.pdbx_description
1 polymer ?
#
loop_
_entity_poly.entity_id
_entity_poly.type
_entity_poly.pdbx_seq_one_letter_code
_entity_poly.pdbx_strand_id
1 'polypeptide(L)'
;MITPAVISLLITGSLSSIRSETPSAPSHDSWYELLKRTPFPYTIPLPPPHPTAIDGTYTKFETKEEPPIPCRRCPDYAPEGGLWKLNLNKGVFRIFHNVTGWKDLGTFIVSGDQLILANDPVCHEVVGVYAWKLEEGKLILNVVQDKCAIGLRALNLTKLPWLSCQPPSIEAATTDHWPKPPGCD
;
A
#
# COMPACT_ATOMS: atom_id res chain seq x y z
N MET A 1 68.93 -16.50 -42.00
CA MET A 1 68.18 -17.24 -40.94
C MET A 1 67.63 -16.18 -40.00
N ILE A 2 66.30 -15.92 -40.12
CA ILE A 2 65.59 -14.90 -39.34
C ILE A 2 64.56 -15.63 -38.49
N THR A 3 64.71 -15.64 -37.17
CA THR A 3 63.79 -16.23 -36.19
C THR A 3 62.68 -15.24 -35.86
N PRO A 4 61.39 -15.60 -35.91
CA PRO A 4 60.32 -14.73 -35.44
C PRO A 4 60.14 -14.84 -33.94
N ALA A 5 60.05 -13.69 -33.28
CA ALA A 5 59.71 -13.54 -31.86
C ALA A 5 58.17 -13.68 -31.70
N VAL A 6 57.76 -14.61 -30.82
CA VAL A 6 56.34 -14.77 -30.43
C VAL A 6 56.07 -13.84 -29.27
N ILE A 7 55.20 -12.86 -29.49
CA ILE A 7 54.67 -11.96 -28.44
C ILE A 7 53.43 -12.62 -27.86
N SER A 8 53.52 -13.12 -26.62
CA SER A 8 52.35 -13.60 -25.85
C SER A 8 51.68 -12.41 -25.18
N LEU A 9 50.47 -12.09 -25.63
CA LEU A 9 49.60 -11.07 -25.01
C LEU A 9 48.81 -11.75 -23.89
N LEU A 10 49.15 -11.46 -22.63
CA LEU A 10 48.34 -11.86 -21.46
C LEU A 10 47.19 -10.86 -21.27
N ILE A 11 46.01 -11.28 -21.62
CA ILE A 11 44.75 -10.54 -21.32
C ILE A 11 44.35 -10.91 -19.91
N THR A 12 44.63 -10.05 -18.93
CA THR A 12 44.07 -10.13 -17.58
C THR A 12 42.63 -9.59 -17.60
N GLY A 13 41.67 -10.48 -17.77
CA GLY A 13 40.24 -10.15 -17.65
C GLY A 13 39.90 -9.91 -16.19
N SER A 14 39.64 -8.65 -15.83
CA SER A 14 39.01 -8.30 -14.54
C SER A 14 37.56 -8.74 -14.56
N LEU A 15 37.23 -9.79 -13.81
CA LEU A 15 35.83 -10.17 -13.52
C LEU A 15 35.25 -9.13 -12.55
N SER A 16 34.52 -8.16 -13.11
CA SER A 16 33.68 -7.27 -12.32
C SER A 16 32.53 -8.10 -11.76
N SER A 17 32.59 -8.41 -10.46
CA SER A 17 31.48 -9.00 -9.71
C SER A 17 30.30 -8.04 -9.75
N ILE A 18 29.30 -8.34 -10.57
CA ILE A 18 27.99 -7.69 -10.52
C ILE A 18 27.36 -8.15 -9.20
N ARG A 19 27.46 -7.32 -8.17
CA ARG A 19 26.66 -7.49 -6.95
C ARG A 19 25.21 -7.31 -7.34
N SER A 20 24.46 -8.39 -7.32
CA SER A 20 23.00 -8.35 -7.36
C SER A 20 22.54 -7.72 -6.03
N GLU A 21 22.24 -6.42 -6.04
CA GLU A 21 21.60 -5.78 -4.91
C GLU A 21 20.19 -6.34 -4.81
N THR A 22 19.98 -7.23 -3.84
CA THR A 22 18.64 -7.65 -3.42
C THR A 22 17.91 -6.40 -2.95
N PRO A 23 16.69 -6.08 -3.48
CA PRO A 23 15.93 -4.94 -2.98
C PRO A 23 15.77 -5.09 -1.46
N SER A 24 16.26 -4.14 -0.70
CA SER A 24 16.08 -4.13 0.75
C SER A 24 14.58 -4.09 1.05
N ALA A 25 14.11 -4.96 1.94
CA ALA A 25 12.75 -4.90 2.43
C ALA A 25 12.44 -3.47 2.92
N PRO A 26 11.23 -2.94 2.60
CA PRO A 26 10.86 -1.59 3.03
C PRO A 26 10.98 -1.48 4.54
N SER A 27 11.69 -0.45 5.00
CA SER A 27 11.93 -0.26 6.43
C SER A 27 10.63 0.07 7.16
N HIS A 28 10.51 -0.34 8.42
CA HIS A 28 9.42 0.03 9.33
C HIS A 28 9.23 1.57 9.39
N ASP A 29 10.30 2.33 9.27
CA ASP A 29 10.31 3.80 9.22
C ASP A 29 9.49 4.37 8.07
N SER A 30 9.34 3.63 6.96
CA SER A 30 8.56 4.06 5.79
C SER A 30 7.08 4.26 6.07
N TRP A 31 6.48 3.46 6.95
CA TRP A 31 5.09 3.61 7.35
C TRP A 31 4.90 4.84 8.25
N TYR A 32 5.74 5.00 9.28
CA TYR A 32 5.66 6.15 10.18
C TYR A 32 5.94 7.48 9.49
N GLU A 33 6.84 7.50 8.51
CA GLU A 33 7.05 8.70 7.68
C GLU A 33 5.83 9.01 6.81
N LEU A 34 5.13 8.00 6.29
CA LEU A 34 3.90 8.21 5.54
C LEU A 34 2.79 8.82 6.43
N LEU A 35 2.66 8.37 7.68
CA LEU A 35 1.66 8.87 8.62
C LEU A 35 1.80 10.38 8.91
N LYS A 36 2.98 10.95 8.76
CA LYS A 36 3.26 12.38 8.99
C LYS A 36 2.92 13.25 7.77
N ARG A 37 2.74 12.67 6.59
CA ARG A 37 2.52 13.43 5.36
C ARG A 37 1.09 13.95 5.25
N THR A 38 0.95 15.11 4.61
CA THR A 38 -0.34 15.71 4.25
C THR A 38 -0.56 15.56 2.74
N PRO A 39 -1.77 15.20 2.28
CA PRO A 39 -2.07 15.07 0.86
C PRO A 39 -2.07 16.44 0.17
N PHE A 40 -1.83 16.42 -1.14
CA PHE A 40 -2.01 17.59 -1.98
C PHE A 40 -3.44 17.64 -2.55
N PRO A 41 -4.13 18.79 -2.54
CA PRO A 41 -5.50 18.90 -3.04
C PRO A 41 -5.52 19.06 -4.56
N TYR A 42 -5.37 17.97 -5.32
CA TYR A 42 -5.31 18.00 -6.79
C TYR A 42 -6.62 18.46 -7.43
N THR A 43 -7.76 17.93 -6.97
CA THR A 43 -9.07 18.15 -7.59
C THR A 43 -10.13 18.62 -6.61
N ILE A 44 -10.03 18.21 -5.35
CA ILE A 44 -10.98 18.54 -4.29
C ILE A 44 -10.22 19.22 -3.16
N PRO A 45 -10.70 20.36 -2.63
CA PRO A 45 -10.11 20.96 -1.43
C PRO A 45 -10.00 19.95 -0.29
N LEU A 46 -8.98 20.12 0.56
CA LEU A 46 -8.84 19.27 1.74
C LEU A 46 -10.07 19.39 2.62
N PRO A 47 -10.71 18.28 3.03
CA PRO A 47 -11.83 18.33 3.94
C PRO A 47 -11.38 18.89 5.30
N PRO A 48 -12.28 19.54 6.05
CA PRO A 48 -11.97 19.92 7.43
C PRO A 48 -11.61 18.68 8.25
N PRO A 49 -10.56 18.72 9.06
CA PRO A 49 -10.14 17.58 9.86
C PRO A 49 -11.15 17.28 10.97
N HIS A 50 -12.00 16.29 10.79
CA HIS A 50 -12.94 15.81 11.79
C HIS A 50 -12.91 14.27 11.86
N PRO A 51 -13.11 13.69 13.05
CA PRO A 51 -13.18 12.24 13.20
C PRO A 51 -14.39 11.64 12.49
N THR A 52 -14.24 10.44 11.98
CA THR A 52 -15.32 9.64 11.38
C THR A 52 -15.43 8.29 12.09
N ALA A 53 -16.51 7.57 11.85
CA ALA A 53 -16.73 6.24 12.44
C ALA A 53 -15.72 5.20 12.00
N ILE A 54 -15.02 5.44 10.87
CA ILE A 54 -14.02 4.51 10.33
C ILE A 54 -12.59 5.01 10.49
N ASP A 55 -12.37 6.09 11.24
CA ASP A 55 -11.00 6.51 11.55
C ASP A 55 -10.27 5.39 12.28
N GLY A 56 -9.05 5.10 11.84
CA GLY A 56 -8.23 4.03 12.42
C GLY A 56 -7.14 3.54 11.51
N THR A 57 -6.34 2.63 12.02
CA THR A 57 -5.38 1.86 11.24
C THR A 57 -5.91 0.44 11.05
N TYR A 58 -5.79 -0.03 9.84
CA TYR A 58 -6.27 -1.34 9.40
C TYR A 58 -5.18 -2.07 8.63
N THR A 59 -5.20 -3.39 8.70
CA THR A 59 -4.28 -4.23 7.94
C THR A 59 -5.03 -5.34 7.24
N LYS A 60 -4.45 -5.86 6.16
CA LYS A 60 -4.84 -7.12 5.54
C LYS A 60 -3.62 -7.82 4.99
N PHE A 61 -3.65 -9.12 4.94
CA PHE A 61 -2.62 -9.94 4.34
C PHE A 61 -3.18 -10.65 3.11
N GLU A 62 -2.54 -10.46 1.97
CA GLU A 62 -2.88 -11.15 0.73
C GLU A 62 -1.82 -12.19 0.40
N THR A 63 -2.27 -13.38 0.00
CA THR A 63 -1.38 -14.38 -0.57
C THR A 63 -1.04 -13.97 -2.01
N LYS A 64 0.22 -14.17 -2.41
CA LYS A 64 0.62 -13.96 -3.80
C LYS A 64 -0.15 -14.91 -4.69
N GLU A 65 -0.75 -14.39 -5.77
CA GLU A 65 -1.41 -15.21 -6.78
C GLU A 65 -0.35 -15.83 -7.70
N GLU A 66 -0.50 -17.12 -7.96
CA GLU A 66 0.31 -17.84 -8.94
C GLU A 66 -0.59 -18.46 -10.01
N PRO A 67 -0.24 -18.33 -11.28
CA PRO A 67 0.88 -17.58 -11.83
C PRO A 67 0.69 -16.06 -11.69
N PRO A 68 1.78 -15.29 -11.54
CA PRO A 68 1.68 -13.83 -11.48
C PRO A 68 1.06 -13.33 -12.77
N ILE A 69 0.16 -12.34 -12.65
CA ILE A 69 -0.43 -11.69 -13.83
C ILE A 69 0.71 -11.09 -14.66
N PRO A 70 0.96 -11.54 -15.90
CA PRO A 70 2.03 -11.00 -16.71
C PRO A 70 1.69 -9.55 -17.07
N CYS A 71 2.40 -8.63 -16.50
CA CYS A 71 2.16 -7.21 -16.72
C CYS A 71 3.47 -6.51 -17.08
N ARG A 72 3.54 -5.95 -18.30
CA ARG A 72 4.69 -5.17 -18.77
C ARG A 72 4.68 -3.73 -18.26
N ARG A 73 3.52 -3.22 -17.83
CA ARG A 73 3.29 -1.86 -17.37
C ARG A 73 2.20 -1.87 -16.31
N CYS A 74 2.43 -2.60 -15.20
CA CYS A 74 1.49 -2.60 -14.10
C CYS A 74 1.47 -1.21 -13.45
N PRO A 75 0.26 -0.65 -13.25
CA PRO A 75 0.10 0.52 -12.38
C PRO A 75 0.45 0.15 -10.93
N ASP A 76 0.68 1.16 -10.11
CA ASP A 76 1.13 1.02 -8.72
C ASP A 76 0.21 0.17 -7.83
N TYR A 77 -1.05 0.02 -8.23
CA TYR A 77 -2.02 -0.85 -7.55
C TYR A 77 -1.97 -2.34 -7.96
N ALA A 78 -0.98 -2.77 -8.75
CA ALA A 78 -0.88 -4.18 -9.13
C ALA A 78 -0.66 -5.06 -7.88
N PRO A 79 -1.44 -6.15 -7.72
CA PRO A 79 -1.36 -7.01 -6.56
C PRO A 79 -0.08 -7.84 -6.59
N GLU A 80 0.72 -7.76 -5.51
CA GLU A 80 1.96 -8.52 -5.34
C GLU A 80 1.87 -9.53 -4.18
N GLY A 81 0.71 -9.62 -3.53
CA GLY A 81 0.57 -10.31 -2.24
C GLY A 81 1.23 -9.51 -1.11
N GLY A 82 1.29 -10.07 0.10
CA GLY A 82 1.94 -9.45 1.25
C GLY A 82 1.00 -8.63 2.14
N LEU A 83 1.60 -7.82 2.99
CA LEU A 83 0.89 -7.04 4.00
C LEU A 83 0.56 -5.63 3.46
N TRP A 84 -0.70 -5.28 3.56
CA TRP A 84 -1.21 -3.94 3.29
C TRP A 84 -1.58 -3.24 4.59
N LYS A 85 -1.28 -1.96 4.69
CA LYS A 85 -1.73 -1.08 5.79
C LYS A 85 -2.58 0.06 5.21
N LEU A 86 -3.70 0.33 5.86
CA LEU A 86 -4.59 1.46 5.57
C LEU A 86 -4.77 2.28 6.83
N ASN A 87 -4.49 3.57 6.77
CA ASN A 87 -4.81 4.51 7.84
C ASN A 87 -5.83 5.52 7.33
N LEU A 88 -6.94 5.61 8.03
CA LEU A 88 -7.98 6.62 7.86
C LEU A 88 -7.92 7.54 9.07
N ASN A 89 -7.65 8.81 8.88
CA ASN A 89 -7.50 9.75 9.98
C ASN A 89 -7.96 11.15 9.57
N LYS A 90 -9.10 11.57 10.10
CA LYS A 90 -9.63 12.93 9.95
C LYS A 90 -9.62 13.44 8.51
N GLY A 91 -10.17 12.64 7.60
CA GLY A 91 -10.30 12.99 6.19
C GLY A 91 -9.07 12.71 5.33
N VAL A 92 -8.02 12.09 5.87
CA VAL A 92 -6.83 11.69 5.12
C VAL A 92 -6.70 10.18 5.13
N PHE A 93 -6.61 9.57 3.95
CA PHE A 93 -6.24 8.16 3.82
C PHE A 93 -4.76 8.00 3.49
N ARG A 94 -4.16 6.92 3.96
CA ARG A 94 -2.80 6.51 3.65
C ARG A 94 -2.77 5.00 3.45
N ILE A 95 -2.14 4.56 2.38
CA ILE A 95 -1.99 3.15 2.04
C ILE A 95 -0.50 2.84 1.94
N PHE A 96 -0.11 1.69 2.46
CA PHE A 96 1.25 1.18 2.38
C PHE A 96 1.22 -0.31 2.06
N HIS A 97 2.09 -0.73 1.15
CA HIS A 97 2.28 -2.13 0.79
C HIS A 97 3.72 -2.55 1.09
N ASN A 98 3.89 -3.55 1.95
CA ASN A 98 5.21 -3.89 2.49
C ASN A 98 6.15 -4.58 1.49
N VAL A 99 5.63 -5.30 0.50
CA VAL A 99 6.45 -6.04 -0.46
C VAL A 99 7.12 -5.09 -1.46
N THR A 100 6.35 -4.15 -2.02
CA THR A 100 6.85 -3.18 -3.01
C THR A 100 7.39 -1.90 -2.40
N GLY A 101 7.08 -1.64 -1.12
CA GLY A 101 7.33 -0.34 -0.49
C GLY A 101 6.44 0.79 -1.02
N TRP A 102 5.45 0.44 -1.83
CA TRP A 102 4.54 1.41 -2.43
C TRP A 102 3.72 2.13 -1.35
N LYS A 103 3.53 3.42 -1.58
CA LYS A 103 2.82 4.31 -0.68
C LYS A 103 1.85 5.15 -1.47
N ASP A 104 0.67 5.34 -0.91
CA ASP A 104 -0.29 6.27 -1.43
C ASP A 104 -0.92 7.09 -0.32
N LEU A 105 -1.41 8.28 -0.68
CA LEU A 105 -2.00 9.19 0.28
C LEU A 105 -2.92 10.15 -0.45
N GLY A 106 -4.12 10.33 0.10
CA GLY A 106 -5.11 11.26 -0.44
C GLY A 106 -6.11 11.68 0.63
N THR A 107 -7.26 12.14 0.19
CA THR A 107 -8.34 12.56 1.10
C THR A 107 -9.52 11.61 1.02
N PHE A 108 -10.26 11.51 2.12
CA PHE A 108 -11.52 10.80 2.13
C PHE A 108 -12.64 11.60 2.80
N ILE A 109 -13.86 11.30 2.40
CA ILE A 109 -15.09 11.83 2.98
C ILE A 109 -15.99 10.63 3.30
N VAL A 110 -16.62 10.65 4.47
CA VAL A 110 -17.67 9.69 4.83
C VAL A 110 -19.01 10.39 4.78
N SER A 111 -19.95 9.84 4.01
CA SER A 111 -21.32 10.34 3.89
C SER A 111 -22.28 9.17 4.02
N GLY A 112 -22.91 9.03 5.18
CA GLY A 112 -23.72 7.86 5.50
C GLY A 112 -22.90 6.58 5.44
N ASP A 113 -23.32 5.64 4.61
CA ASP A 113 -22.66 4.36 4.35
C ASP A 113 -21.63 4.42 3.20
N GLN A 114 -21.34 5.61 2.69
CA GLN A 114 -20.38 5.81 1.61
C GLN A 114 -19.05 6.35 2.11
N LEU A 115 -17.97 5.78 1.60
CA LEU A 115 -16.59 6.26 1.68
C LEU A 115 -16.18 6.78 0.29
N ILE A 116 -15.80 8.05 0.22
CA ILE A 116 -15.39 8.71 -1.02
C ILE A 116 -13.91 9.01 -0.93
N LEU A 117 -13.10 8.47 -1.85
CA LEU A 117 -11.66 8.71 -1.95
C LEU A 117 -11.36 9.71 -3.05
N ALA A 118 -10.53 10.71 -2.77
CA ALA A 118 -10.10 11.73 -3.71
C ALA A 118 -8.65 12.14 -3.46
N ASN A 119 -8.10 12.96 -4.38
CA ASN A 119 -6.75 13.50 -4.28
C ASN A 119 -5.65 12.42 -4.16
N ASP A 120 -5.87 11.27 -4.80
CA ASP A 120 -4.90 10.19 -4.95
C ASP A 120 -3.89 10.59 -6.04
N PRO A 121 -2.57 10.66 -5.77
CA PRO A 121 -1.57 11.06 -6.76
C PRO A 121 -1.53 10.14 -8.00
N VAL A 122 -1.86 8.85 -7.84
CA VAL A 122 -1.91 7.89 -8.95
C VAL A 122 -3.10 8.18 -9.86
N CYS A 123 -4.20 8.71 -9.31
CA CYS A 123 -5.46 8.91 -10.00
C CYS A 123 -6.12 10.24 -9.58
N HIS A 124 -5.38 11.34 -9.69
CA HIS A 124 -5.80 12.65 -9.16
C HIS A 124 -7.13 13.17 -9.73
N GLU A 125 -7.54 12.71 -10.92
CA GLU A 125 -8.81 13.08 -11.57
C GLU A 125 -9.96 12.09 -11.27
N VAL A 126 -9.68 11.00 -10.55
CA VAL A 126 -10.65 9.93 -10.31
C VAL A 126 -11.08 9.91 -8.85
N VAL A 127 -12.38 10.10 -8.64
CA VAL A 127 -13.02 9.90 -7.34
C VAL A 127 -13.45 8.43 -7.23
N GLY A 128 -13.02 7.75 -6.18
CA GLY A 128 -13.50 6.41 -5.83
C GLY A 128 -14.66 6.49 -4.84
N VAL A 129 -15.72 5.72 -5.06
CA VAL A 129 -16.88 5.63 -4.16
C VAL A 129 -17.08 4.18 -3.75
N TYR A 130 -17.17 3.96 -2.44
CA TYR A 130 -17.32 2.64 -1.83
C TYR A 130 -18.45 2.65 -0.81
N ALA A 131 -19.26 1.61 -0.78
CA ALA A 131 -20.08 1.34 0.40
C ALA A 131 -19.19 0.70 1.47
N TRP A 132 -19.32 1.15 2.71
CA TRP A 132 -18.52 0.63 3.81
C TRP A 132 -19.38 0.04 4.92
N LYS A 133 -18.77 -0.91 5.64
CA LYS A 133 -19.37 -1.55 6.82
C LYS A 133 -18.27 -1.86 7.81
N LEU A 134 -18.51 -1.61 9.08
CA LEU A 134 -17.60 -1.96 10.16
C LEU A 134 -18.27 -3.03 11.02
N GLU A 135 -17.78 -4.25 10.97
CA GLU A 135 -18.32 -5.41 11.68
C GLU A 135 -17.19 -6.17 12.38
N GLU A 136 -17.36 -6.42 13.66
CA GLU A 136 -16.44 -7.26 14.46
C GLU A 136 -14.95 -6.84 14.30
N GLY A 137 -14.69 -5.53 14.24
CA GLY A 137 -13.33 -5.01 14.04
C GLY A 137 -12.81 -5.15 12.61
N LYS A 138 -13.68 -5.42 11.63
CA LYS A 138 -13.34 -5.52 10.22
C LYS A 138 -14.02 -4.40 9.44
N LEU A 139 -13.23 -3.62 8.72
CA LEU A 139 -13.75 -2.67 7.73
C LEU A 139 -13.91 -3.42 6.40
N ILE A 140 -15.14 -3.51 5.93
CA ILE A 140 -15.52 -4.13 4.67
C ILE A 140 -15.87 -3.03 3.69
N LEU A 141 -15.24 -3.05 2.53
CA LEU A 141 -15.48 -2.09 1.45
C LEU A 141 -16.07 -2.82 0.25
N ASN A 142 -17.10 -2.23 -0.36
CA ASN A 142 -17.69 -2.69 -1.61
C ASN A 142 -17.64 -1.55 -2.61
N VAL A 143 -17.09 -1.78 -3.79
CA VAL A 143 -16.97 -0.74 -4.80
C VAL A 143 -18.34 -0.35 -5.35
N VAL A 144 -18.64 0.94 -5.35
CA VAL A 144 -19.76 1.53 -6.08
C VAL A 144 -19.26 2.07 -7.41
N GLN A 145 -18.17 2.83 -7.38
CA GLN A 145 -17.53 3.37 -8.57
C GLN A 145 -16.07 3.67 -8.26
N ASP A 146 -15.16 3.06 -9.01
CA ASP A 146 -13.75 3.44 -9.02
C ASP A 146 -13.05 2.93 -10.27
N LYS A 147 -12.50 3.84 -11.07
CA LYS A 147 -11.77 3.53 -12.30
C LYS A 147 -10.26 3.75 -12.15
N CYS A 148 -9.78 4.09 -10.95
CA CYS A 148 -8.37 4.32 -10.69
C CYS A 148 -7.55 3.09 -11.04
N ALA A 149 -6.42 3.33 -11.73
CA ALA A 149 -5.48 2.28 -12.13
C ALA A 149 -6.18 1.10 -12.82
N ILE A 150 -7.13 1.39 -13.74
CA ILE A 150 -7.92 0.38 -14.46
C ILE A 150 -8.73 -0.52 -13.50
N GLY A 151 -9.21 0.05 -12.41
CA GLY A 151 -9.98 -0.68 -11.37
C GLY A 151 -9.12 -1.44 -10.36
N LEU A 152 -7.79 -1.38 -10.43
CA LEU A 152 -6.92 -2.09 -9.48
C LEU A 152 -7.02 -1.52 -8.06
N ARG A 153 -7.23 -0.20 -7.91
CA ARG A 153 -7.50 0.37 -6.59
C ARG A 153 -8.76 -0.25 -5.97
N ALA A 154 -9.84 -0.31 -6.74
CA ALA A 154 -11.07 -0.96 -6.29
C ALA A 154 -10.85 -2.42 -5.91
N LEU A 155 -10.18 -3.19 -6.77
CA LEU A 155 -9.86 -4.59 -6.50
C LEU A 155 -9.08 -4.74 -5.20
N ASN A 156 -8.00 -3.97 -5.03
CA ASN A 156 -7.16 -4.06 -3.85
C ASN A 156 -7.88 -3.62 -2.58
N LEU A 157 -8.76 -2.63 -2.63
CA LEU A 157 -9.49 -2.17 -1.46
C LEU A 157 -10.63 -3.11 -1.04
N THR A 158 -11.21 -3.87 -1.97
CA THR A 158 -12.43 -4.67 -1.73
C THR A 158 -12.21 -6.17 -1.68
N LYS A 159 -11.05 -6.69 -2.13
CA LYS A 159 -10.76 -8.13 -2.24
C LYS A 159 -10.85 -8.85 -0.90
N LEU A 160 -10.39 -8.24 0.17
CA LEU A 160 -10.39 -8.80 1.53
C LEU A 160 -10.84 -7.74 2.54
N PRO A 161 -11.49 -8.15 3.64
CA PRO A 161 -11.76 -7.26 4.76
C PRO A 161 -10.46 -6.71 5.36
N TRP A 162 -10.50 -5.47 5.82
CA TRP A 162 -9.43 -4.81 6.53
C TRP A 162 -9.58 -5.02 8.04
N LEU A 163 -8.62 -5.65 8.68
CA LEU A 163 -8.62 -5.93 10.12
C LEU A 163 -8.19 -4.68 10.89
N SER A 164 -9.03 -4.24 11.83
CA SER A 164 -8.73 -3.06 12.67
C SER A 164 -7.52 -3.30 13.58
N CYS A 165 -6.64 -2.32 13.66
CA CYS A 165 -5.58 -2.28 14.67
C CYS A 165 -6.03 -1.66 16.00
N GLN A 166 -7.28 -1.19 16.09
CA GLN A 166 -7.88 -0.73 17.32
C GLN A 166 -8.56 -1.90 18.04
N PRO A 167 -8.43 -2.00 19.36
CA PRO A 167 -9.11 -3.04 20.12
C PRO A 167 -10.63 -2.90 19.95
N PRO A 168 -11.38 -4.02 19.83
CA PRO A 168 -12.81 -3.98 19.55
C PRO A 168 -13.65 -3.50 20.75
N SER A 169 -13.07 -3.46 21.95
CA SER A 169 -13.74 -3.04 23.17
C SER A 169 -12.76 -2.47 24.20
N ILE A 170 -13.26 -1.78 25.22
CA ILE A 170 -12.45 -1.29 26.34
C ILE A 170 -11.76 -2.46 27.07
N GLU A 171 -12.44 -3.58 27.25
CA GLU A 171 -11.87 -4.77 27.88
C GLU A 171 -10.67 -5.30 27.07
N ALA A 172 -10.81 -5.42 25.75
CA ALA A 172 -9.73 -5.81 24.85
C ALA A 172 -8.55 -4.82 24.88
N ALA A 173 -8.83 -3.54 25.11
CA ALA A 173 -7.81 -2.51 25.21
C ALA A 173 -7.00 -2.58 26.52
N THR A 174 -7.57 -3.17 27.57
CA THR A 174 -6.96 -3.20 28.93
C THR A 174 -6.44 -4.57 29.32
N THR A 175 -6.70 -5.59 28.51
CA THR A 175 -6.25 -6.98 28.74
C THR A 175 -5.33 -7.42 27.60
N ASP A 176 -4.34 -8.26 27.89
CA ASP A 176 -3.42 -8.81 26.87
C ASP A 176 -4.07 -9.94 26.05
N HIS A 177 -5.39 -10.09 26.11
CA HIS A 177 -6.10 -11.21 25.47
C HIS A 177 -6.55 -10.92 24.02
N TRP A 178 -6.37 -9.68 23.54
CA TRP A 178 -6.68 -9.35 22.16
C TRP A 178 -5.44 -9.53 21.26
N PRO A 179 -5.45 -10.54 20.38
CA PRO A 179 -4.37 -10.71 19.42
C PRO A 179 -4.45 -9.61 18.35
N LYS A 180 -3.46 -8.72 18.33
CA LYS A 180 -3.36 -7.72 17.26
C LYS A 180 -3.21 -8.41 15.91
N PRO A 181 -3.91 -7.95 14.86
CA PRO A 181 -3.66 -8.42 13.51
C PRO A 181 -2.20 -8.19 13.07
N PRO A 182 -1.66 -9.02 12.17
CA PRO A 182 -0.33 -8.81 11.62
C PRO A 182 -0.18 -7.42 11.03
N GLY A 183 0.91 -6.73 11.34
CA GLY A 183 1.19 -5.38 10.86
C GLY A 183 0.57 -4.25 11.68
N CYS A 184 -0.07 -4.52 12.80
CA CYS A 184 -0.63 -3.55 13.74
C CYS A 184 0.36 -3.18 14.87
N ASP A 185 1.56 -2.95 14.57
CA ASP A 185 2.67 -2.56 15.46
C ASP A 185 2.90 -1.04 15.48
#